data_54c56dcb53f60e887fbb3153edc7c74c
#
_entry.id   54c56dcb53f60e887fbb3153edc7c74c
#
_cell.length_a   1.000
_cell.length_b   1.000
_cell.length_c   1.000
_cell.angle_alpha   90.00
_cell.angle_beta   90.00
_cell.angle_gamma   90.00
#
_symmetry.space_group_name_H-M   'P 1'
#
loop_
_entity.id
_entity.type
_entity.pdbx_description
1 polymer ?
#
loop_
_entity_poly.entity_id
_entity_poly.type
_entity_poly.pdbx_seq_one_letter_code
_entity_poly.pdbx_strand_id
1 'polypeptide(L)'
;MNLLAIGPEGARLLQAHLVTIANALSIELQSPWGVRSFSGECAIQAGPAVMYRCPEYLLEKNRRKYGEILRATMGDNKTDRPSLQQLAPYIQKSLVSSLLGQAMMLDDLLGTDIAGGFPTDKRLAINIIAGTVYNARMQGKGAGMALSIKNLVFSMDAKLDGVWLAGQMRSKGMGRIKLLFTHELERYAPSLIPALA
;
A
#
# COMPACT_ATOMS: atom_id res chain seq x y z
N MET A 1 -3.17 -13.25 7.73
CA MET A 1 -4.25 -13.18 6.71
C MET A 1 -5.11 -11.98 7.01
N ASN A 2 -5.54 -11.23 5.98
CA ASN A 2 -6.48 -10.12 6.14
C ASN A 2 -7.72 -10.42 5.29
N LEU A 3 -8.90 -10.31 5.88
CA LEU A 3 -10.18 -10.34 5.20
C LEU A 3 -10.74 -8.91 5.18
N LEU A 4 -11.20 -8.46 4.03
CA LEU A 4 -11.80 -7.15 3.84
C LEU A 4 -13.23 -7.35 3.36
N ALA A 5 -14.18 -6.81 4.07
CA ALA A 5 -15.56 -6.70 3.64
C ALA A 5 -15.85 -5.25 3.22
N ILE A 6 -16.60 -5.09 2.14
CA ILE A 6 -16.97 -3.79 1.59
C ILE A 6 -18.49 -3.64 1.70
N GLY A 7 -18.91 -2.48 2.18
CA GLY A 7 -20.30 -2.14 2.39
C GLY A 7 -20.89 -2.71 3.69
N PRO A 8 -22.06 -2.20 4.13
CA PRO A 8 -22.66 -2.57 5.39
C PRO A 8 -23.08 -4.03 5.45
N GLU A 9 -23.58 -4.58 4.36
CA GLU A 9 -23.98 -5.98 4.32
C GLU A 9 -22.79 -6.94 4.32
N GLY A 10 -21.73 -6.64 3.55
CA GLY A 10 -20.47 -7.39 3.57
C GLY A 10 -19.83 -7.36 4.95
N ALA A 11 -19.82 -6.19 5.61
CA ALA A 11 -19.32 -6.05 6.97
C ALA A 11 -20.12 -6.89 7.96
N ARG A 12 -21.45 -6.89 7.88
CA ARG A 12 -22.34 -7.69 8.72
C ARG A 12 -22.11 -9.19 8.54
N LEU A 13 -22.00 -9.65 7.29
CA LEU A 13 -21.71 -11.06 6.99
C LEU A 13 -20.34 -11.48 7.52
N LEU A 14 -19.30 -10.68 7.28
CA LEU A 14 -17.98 -10.98 7.80
C LEU A 14 -17.98 -11.06 9.32
N GLN A 15 -18.64 -10.12 10.00
CA GLN A 15 -18.72 -10.09 11.45
C GLN A 15 -19.49 -11.30 12.02
N ALA A 16 -20.58 -11.71 11.38
CA ALA A 16 -21.35 -12.89 11.78
C ALA A 16 -20.55 -14.20 11.69
N HIS A 17 -19.59 -14.28 10.77
CA HIS A 17 -18.79 -15.49 10.55
C HIS A 17 -17.36 -15.43 11.09
N LEU A 18 -16.96 -14.34 11.74
CA LEU A 18 -15.58 -14.13 12.22
C LEU A 18 -15.07 -15.27 13.12
N VAL A 19 -15.89 -15.70 14.08
CA VAL A 19 -15.53 -16.78 15.02
C VAL A 19 -15.39 -18.10 14.29
N THR A 20 -16.31 -18.42 13.38
CA THR A 20 -16.29 -19.64 12.58
C THR A 20 -15.02 -19.68 11.70
N ILE A 21 -14.68 -18.57 11.06
CA ILE A 21 -13.47 -18.45 10.23
C ILE A 21 -12.21 -18.60 11.08
N ALA A 22 -12.15 -17.97 12.26
CA ALA A 22 -11.00 -18.09 13.17
C ALA A 22 -10.81 -19.51 13.67
N ASN A 23 -11.90 -20.20 14.03
CA ASN A 23 -11.85 -21.58 14.47
C ASN A 23 -11.39 -22.53 13.35
N ALA A 24 -11.94 -22.37 12.15
CA ALA A 24 -11.52 -23.16 10.99
C ALA A 24 -10.04 -22.98 10.66
N LEU A 25 -9.55 -21.72 10.70
CA LEU A 25 -8.12 -21.43 10.50
C LEU A 25 -7.23 -21.99 11.62
N SER A 26 -7.68 -21.96 12.87
CA SER A 26 -6.93 -22.51 14.00
C SER A 26 -6.77 -24.04 13.87
N ILE A 27 -7.81 -24.72 13.40
CA ILE A 27 -7.78 -26.18 13.16
C ILE A 27 -6.85 -26.50 11.99
N GLU A 28 -7.07 -25.83 10.84
CA GLU A 28 -6.30 -26.07 9.61
C GLU A 28 -4.80 -25.82 9.79
N LEU A 29 -4.44 -24.73 10.49
CA LEU A 29 -3.05 -24.31 10.68
C LEU A 29 -2.44 -24.82 11.99
N GLN A 30 -3.18 -25.61 12.78
CA GLN A 30 -2.74 -26.14 14.09
C GLN A 30 -2.11 -25.07 15.00
N SER A 31 -2.65 -23.85 14.96
CA SER A 31 -2.15 -22.69 15.67
C SER A 31 -3.30 -21.80 16.13
N PRO A 32 -3.27 -21.25 17.37
CA PRO A 32 -4.33 -20.37 17.84
C PRO A 32 -4.34 -19.07 17.02
N TRP A 33 -5.50 -18.69 16.52
CA TRP A 33 -5.70 -17.46 15.75
C TRP A 33 -6.54 -16.47 16.54
N GLY A 34 -5.98 -15.27 16.76
CA GLY A 34 -6.73 -14.13 17.26
C GLY A 34 -7.28 -13.32 16.10
N VAL A 35 -8.53 -12.91 16.21
CA VAL A 35 -9.19 -12.04 15.22
C VAL A 35 -9.28 -10.62 15.79
N ARG A 36 -8.86 -9.64 14.98
CA ARG A 36 -9.13 -8.22 15.25
C ARG A 36 -9.99 -7.69 14.11
N SER A 37 -11.16 -7.16 14.44
CA SER A 37 -12.01 -6.47 13.48
C SER A 37 -11.84 -4.95 13.62
N PHE A 38 -11.83 -4.27 12.48
CA PHE A 38 -11.85 -2.82 12.39
C PHE A 38 -12.96 -2.46 11.42
N SER A 39 -13.84 -1.57 11.82
CA SER A 39 -14.80 -0.95 10.92
C SER A 39 -14.47 0.53 10.79
N GLY A 40 -14.69 1.11 9.63
CA GLY A 40 -14.45 2.52 9.38
C GLY A 40 -14.84 2.87 7.97
N GLU A 41 -15.15 4.13 7.77
CA GLU A 41 -15.42 4.68 6.44
C GLU A 41 -14.09 4.94 5.72
N CYS A 42 -14.05 4.63 4.42
CA CYS A 42 -12.93 5.05 3.59
C CYS A 42 -13.18 6.46 3.09
N ALA A 43 -12.23 7.34 3.33
CA ALA A 43 -12.25 8.70 2.82
C ALA A 43 -10.85 9.16 2.44
N ILE A 44 -10.78 10.09 1.50
CA ILE A 44 -9.58 10.84 1.18
C ILE A 44 -9.92 12.33 1.25
N GLN A 45 -9.10 13.11 1.93
CA GLN A 45 -9.32 14.53 2.12
C GLN A 45 -8.01 15.27 1.82
N ALA A 46 -8.03 16.12 0.79
CA ALA A 46 -6.92 17.01 0.51
C ALA A 46 -6.63 17.92 1.72
N GLY A 47 -5.37 18.16 2.03
CA GLY A 47 -4.99 18.93 3.20
C GLY A 47 -3.47 19.01 3.39
N PRO A 48 -3.01 19.37 4.60
CA PRO A 48 -1.59 19.42 4.89
C PRO A 48 -0.94 18.04 4.72
N ALA A 49 0.37 18.04 4.47
CA ALA A 49 1.13 16.82 4.27
C ALA A 49 1.07 15.88 5.48
N VAL A 50 0.64 14.67 5.25
CA VAL A 50 0.54 13.59 6.24
C VAL A 50 1.52 12.48 5.88
N MET A 51 2.15 11.90 6.88
CA MET A 51 3.13 10.83 6.68
C MET A 51 2.50 9.45 6.75
N TYR A 52 2.91 8.60 5.84
CA TYR A 52 2.43 7.24 5.71
C TYR A 52 3.57 6.24 5.60
N ARG A 53 3.28 5.01 5.97
CA ARG A 53 4.14 3.85 5.76
C ARG A 53 3.37 2.73 5.08
N CYS A 54 4.03 2.10 4.12
CA CYS A 54 3.62 0.83 3.55
C CYS A 54 4.68 -0.23 3.88
N PRO A 55 4.39 -1.20 4.77
CA PRO A 55 5.39 -2.18 5.20
C PRO A 55 5.97 -3.02 4.07
N GLU A 56 5.11 -3.44 3.14
CA GLU A 56 5.47 -4.25 1.99
C GLU A 56 4.78 -3.66 0.74
N TYR A 57 5.55 -2.98 -0.09
CA TYR A 57 5.08 -2.35 -1.30
C TYR A 57 5.64 -3.05 -2.53
N LEU A 58 4.76 -3.64 -3.33
CA LEU A 58 5.14 -4.28 -4.58
C LEU A 58 4.88 -3.31 -5.73
N LEU A 59 5.96 -2.78 -6.31
CA LEU A 59 5.88 -1.79 -7.38
C LEU A 59 5.54 -2.44 -8.72
N GLU A 60 6.27 -3.52 -9.10
CA GLU A 60 6.05 -4.15 -10.41
C GLU A 60 6.38 -5.65 -10.38
N LYS A 61 5.44 -6.47 -10.85
CA LYS A 61 5.59 -7.93 -11.01
C LYS A 61 5.65 -8.40 -12.45
N ASN A 62 5.24 -7.55 -13.39
CA ASN A 62 5.29 -7.89 -14.80
C ASN A 62 6.74 -7.83 -15.30
N ARG A 63 7.26 -8.94 -15.78
CA ARG A 63 8.67 -9.09 -16.21
C ARG A 63 9.08 -8.03 -17.24
N ARG A 64 8.21 -7.71 -18.20
CA ARG A 64 8.51 -6.73 -19.23
C ARG A 64 8.62 -5.32 -18.63
N LYS A 65 7.60 -4.89 -17.87
CA LYS A 65 7.58 -3.57 -17.21
C LYS A 65 8.70 -3.44 -16.17
N TYR A 66 8.98 -4.50 -15.42
CA TYR A 66 10.13 -4.56 -14.52
C TYR A 66 11.44 -4.28 -15.28
N GLY A 67 11.66 -4.94 -16.43
CA GLY A 67 12.83 -4.69 -17.26
C GLY A 67 12.87 -3.28 -17.87
N GLU A 68 11.73 -2.70 -18.21
CA GLU A 68 11.61 -1.31 -18.68
C GLU A 68 12.01 -0.31 -17.57
N ILE A 69 11.53 -0.50 -16.34
CA ILE A 69 11.90 0.33 -15.18
C ILE A 69 13.40 0.23 -14.91
N LEU A 70 13.97 -0.97 -14.88
CA LEU A 70 15.40 -1.15 -14.66
C LEU A 70 16.25 -0.44 -15.71
N ARG A 71 15.93 -0.60 -16.99
CA ARG A 71 16.65 0.09 -18.08
C ARG A 71 16.56 1.60 -17.97
N ALA A 72 15.38 2.13 -17.63
CA ALA A 72 15.17 3.56 -17.49
C ALA A 72 15.89 4.17 -16.26
N THR A 73 16.11 3.37 -15.21
CA THR A 73 16.72 3.87 -13.97
C THR A 73 18.24 3.60 -13.89
N MET A 74 18.73 2.54 -14.52
CA MET A 74 20.11 2.06 -14.36
C MET A 74 20.89 2.02 -15.69
N GLY A 75 20.24 2.29 -16.82
CA GLY A 75 20.86 2.11 -18.13
C GLY A 75 21.29 0.65 -18.37
N ASP A 76 22.47 0.46 -18.91
CA ASP A 76 23.04 -0.88 -19.19
C ASP A 76 23.75 -1.53 -17.98
N ASN A 77 23.82 -0.83 -16.86
CA ASN A 77 24.46 -1.36 -15.65
C ASN A 77 23.52 -2.36 -14.92
N LYS A 78 23.71 -3.65 -15.20
CA LYS A 78 22.83 -4.75 -14.73
C LYS A 78 23.17 -5.27 -13.34
N THR A 79 24.24 -4.80 -12.72
CA THR A 79 24.74 -5.35 -11.45
C THR A 79 24.16 -4.69 -10.22
N ASP A 80 23.73 -3.45 -10.32
CA ASP A 80 23.22 -2.69 -9.19
C ASP A 80 21.68 -2.69 -9.13
N ARG A 81 21.17 -2.39 -7.97
CA ARG A 81 19.73 -2.14 -7.77
C ARG A 81 19.46 -0.66 -7.93
N PRO A 82 18.31 -0.27 -8.53
CA PRO A 82 17.96 1.14 -8.56
C PRO A 82 17.78 1.68 -7.15
N SER A 83 18.24 2.91 -6.92
CA SER A 83 18.03 3.60 -5.66
C SER A 83 16.54 3.94 -5.48
N LEU A 84 16.13 4.18 -4.24
CA LEU A 84 14.77 4.62 -3.95
C LEU A 84 14.43 5.93 -4.68
N GLN A 85 15.38 6.85 -4.78
CA GLN A 85 15.21 8.13 -5.48
C GLN A 85 14.98 7.95 -6.98
N GLN A 86 15.71 7.03 -7.62
CA GLN A 86 15.50 6.71 -9.04
C GLN A 86 14.11 6.09 -9.27
N LEU A 87 13.59 5.37 -8.29
CA LEU A 87 12.26 4.76 -8.36
C LEU A 87 11.12 5.70 -7.95
N ALA A 88 11.41 6.84 -7.31
CA ALA A 88 10.40 7.74 -6.77
C ALA A 88 9.30 8.12 -7.78
N PRO A 89 9.59 8.50 -9.04
CA PRO A 89 8.54 8.83 -10.01
C PRO A 89 7.59 7.66 -10.32
N TYR A 90 8.12 6.43 -10.37
CA TYR A 90 7.32 5.23 -10.61
C TYR A 90 6.46 4.88 -9.40
N ILE A 91 7.00 5.04 -8.19
CA ILE A 91 6.29 4.81 -6.93
C ILE A 91 5.15 5.82 -6.80
N GLN A 92 5.41 7.12 -7.01
CA GLN A 92 4.42 8.19 -6.97
C GLN A 92 3.26 7.90 -7.94
N LYS A 93 3.56 7.63 -9.20
CA LYS A 93 2.56 7.28 -10.20
C LYS A 93 1.73 6.06 -9.79
N SER A 94 2.37 5.02 -9.27
CA SER A 94 1.70 3.80 -8.83
C SER A 94 0.83 4.03 -7.59
N LEU A 95 1.27 4.86 -6.64
CA LEU A 95 0.49 5.25 -5.46
C LEU A 95 -0.78 6.00 -5.88
N VAL A 96 -0.65 7.08 -6.67
CA VAL A 96 -1.80 7.86 -7.15
C VAL A 96 -2.80 6.99 -7.91
N SER A 97 -2.31 6.18 -8.88
CA SER A 97 -3.18 5.29 -9.65
C SER A 97 -3.88 4.25 -8.78
N SER A 98 -3.21 3.75 -7.73
CA SER A 98 -3.80 2.77 -6.81
C SER A 98 -4.88 3.39 -5.93
N LEU A 99 -4.62 4.57 -5.39
CA LEU A 99 -5.56 5.28 -4.52
C LEU A 99 -6.81 5.71 -5.30
N LEU A 100 -6.61 6.35 -6.45
CA LEU A 100 -7.72 6.78 -7.30
C LEU A 100 -8.55 5.58 -7.79
N GLY A 101 -7.89 4.51 -8.23
CA GLY A 101 -8.60 3.30 -8.67
C GLY A 101 -9.36 2.61 -7.53
N GLN A 102 -8.86 2.67 -6.28
CA GLN A 102 -9.61 2.16 -5.13
C GLN A 102 -10.80 3.06 -4.78
N ALA A 103 -10.64 4.39 -4.81
CA ALA A 103 -11.73 5.33 -4.58
C ALA A 103 -12.86 5.13 -5.59
N MET A 104 -12.55 5.14 -6.88
CA MET A 104 -13.56 4.92 -7.95
C MET A 104 -14.26 3.57 -7.81
N MET A 105 -13.53 2.51 -7.46
CA MET A 105 -14.14 1.20 -7.22
C MET A 105 -15.12 1.23 -6.03
N LEU A 106 -14.78 1.93 -4.95
CA LEU A 106 -15.65 2.07 -3.78
C LEU A 106 -16.88 2.91 -4.11
N ASP A 107 -16.73 3.99 -4.90
CA ASP A 107 -17.83 4.82 -5.35
C ASP A 107 -18.83 4.01 -6.19
N ASP A 108 -18.34 3.22 -7.13
CA ASP A 108 -19.18 2.32 -7.95
C ASP A 108 -19.94 1.28 -7.11
N LEU A 109 -19.26 0.73 -6.08
CA LEU A 109 -19.87 -0.33 -5.25
C LEU A 109 -20.81 0.18 -4.17
N LEU A 110 -20.56 1.37 -3.64
CA LEU A 110 -21.25 1.90 -2.45
C LEU A 110 -22.13 3.12 -2.75
N GLY A 111 -22.06 3.69 -3.95
CA GLY A 111 -22.73 4.94 -4.29
C GLY A 111 -22.20 6.15 -3.51
N THR A 112 -20.90 6.14 -3.20
CA THR A 112 -20.20 7.22 -2.47
C THR A 112 -19.53 8.18 -3.45
N ASP A 113 -18.91 9.24 -2.95
CA ASP A 113 -18.08 10.18 -3.72
C ASP A 113 -16.69 10.34 -3.07
N ILE A 114 -16.03 9.22 -2.84
CA ILE A 114 -14.69 9.21 -2.25
C ILE A 114 -13.67 9.81 -3.23
N ALA A 115 -13.84 9.55 -4.52
CA ALA A 115 -12.98 10.09 -5.57
C ALA A 115 -13.08 11.62 -5.69
N GLY A 116 -14.21 12.21 -5.30
CA GLY A 116 -14.38 13.66 -5.20
C GLY A 116 -13.51 14.32 -4.12
N GLY A 117 -13.04 13.57 -3.14
CA GLY A 117 -12.08 14.05 -2.13
C GLY A 117 -10.63 14.23 -2.63
N PHE A 118 -10.31 13.77 -3.86
CA PHE A 118 -9.03 14.08 -4.49
C PHE A 118 -8.96 15.56 -4.90
N PRO A 119 -7.76 16.16 -4.96
CA PRO A 119 -7.59 17.49 -5.55
C PRO A 119 -8.21 17.56 -6.96
N THR A 120 -8.73 18.72 -7.32
CA THR A 120 -9.50 18.94 -8.57
C THR A 120 -8.74 18.49 -9.84
N ASP A 121 -7.41 18.63 -9.83
CA ASP A 121 -6.52 18.17 -10.89
C ASP A 121 -6.15 16.68 -10.76
N LYS A 122 -6.71 15.98 -9.77
CA LYS A 122 -6.39 14.57 -9.41
C LYS A 122 -4.90 14.31 -9.17
N ARG A 123 -4.16 15.35 -8.81
CA ARG A 123 -2.75 15.28 -8.46
C ARG A 123 -2.61 15.30 -6.95
N LEU A 124 -1.91 14.31 -6.43
CA LEU A 124 -1.47 14.28 -5.04
C LEU A 124 0.02 14.59 -5.02
N ALA A 125 0.42 15.54 -4.21
CA ALA A 125 1.83 15.80 -3.94
C ALA A 125 2.35 14.69 -3.01
N ILE A 126 3.05 13.73 -3.59
CA ILE A 126 3.64 12.61 -2.85
C ILE A 126 5.16 12.78 -2.84
N ASN A 127 5.76 12.77 -1.65
CA ASN A 127 7.20 12.78 -1.48
C ASN A 127 7.67 11.45 -0.90
N ILE A 128 8.55 10.75 -1.61
CA ILE A 128 9.12 9.47 -1.19
C ILE A 128 10.32 9.77 -0.28
N ILE A 129 10.29 9.25 0.95
CA ILE A 129 11.21 9.63 2.03
C ILE A 129 12.20 8.51 2.33
N ALA A 130 11.71 7.30 2.59
CA ALA A 130 12.53 6.17 2.99
C ALA A 130 11.96 4.84 2.49
N GLY A 131 12.78 3.82 2.49
CA GLY A 131 12.40 2.46 2.12
C GLY A 131 13.58 1.67 1.61
N THR A 132 13.51 0.36 1.72
CA THR A 132 14.56 -0.55 1.23
C THR A 132 14.08 -1.25 -0.04
N VAL A 133 14.74 -0.94 -1.15
CA VAL A 133 14.47 -1.58 -2.44
C VAL A 133 15.03 -2.99 -2.45
N TYR A 134 14.22 -3.94 -2.88
CA TYR A 134 14.65 -5.33 -3.03
C TYR A 134 13.90 -6.04 -4.15
N ASN A 135 14.49 -7.13 -4.65
CA ASN A 135 13.87 -7.99 -5.64
C ASN A 135 13.21 -9.17 -4.93
N ALA A 136 11.88 -9.18 -4.89
CA ALA A 136 11.12 -10.29 -4.34
C ALA A 136 11.03 -11.42 -5.37
N ARG A 137 11.31 -12.66 -4.92
CA ARG A 137 11.10 -13.85 -5.75
C ARG A 137 9.63 -14.25 -5.67
N MET A 138 8.95 -14.25 -6.81
CA MET A 138 7.56 -14.69 -6.90
C MET A 138 7.51 -16.22 -7.04
N GLN A 139 6.60 -16.85 -6.30
CA GLN A 139 6.35 -18.30 -6.38
C GLN A 139 5.11 -18.59 -7.24
N GLY A 140 5.09 -19.75 -7.89
CA GLY A 140 3.95 -20.26 -8.66
C GLY A 140 4.13 -20.15 -10.17
N LYS A 141 3.04 -20.40 -10.93
CA LYS A 141 3.01 -20.29 -12.39
C LYS A 141 3.37 -18.86 -12.80
N GLY A 142 4.44 -18.68 -13.58
CA GLY A 142 4.98 -17.37 -13.92
C GLY A 142 5.97 -16.82 -12.89
N ALA A 143 6.62 -17.71 -12.12
CA ALA A 143 7.69 -17.34 -11.20
C ALA A 143 8.71 -16.39 -11.85
N GLY A 144 9.00 -15.29 -11.18
CA GLY A 144 9.89 -14.23 -11.66
C GLY A 144 10.31 -13.32 -10.53
N MET A 145 11.10 -12.31 -10.89
CA MET A 145 11.50 -11.26 -9.96
C MET A 145 10.47 -10.14 -10.00
N ALA A 146 10.14 -9.61 -8.83
CA ALA A 146 9.28 -8.45 -8.65
C ALA A 146 10.04 -7.34 -7.94
N LEU A 147 9.86 -6.11 -8.40
CA LEU A 147 10.44 -4.93 -7.78
C LEU A 147 9.60 -4.52 -6.58
N SER A 148 10.19 -4.57 -5.41
CA SER A 148 9.51 -4.36 -4.13
C SER A 148 10.26 -3.39 -3.23
N ILE A 149 9.52 -2.72 -2.36
CA ILE A 149 10.09 -1.82 -1.36
C ILE A 149 9.57 -2.22 0.02
N LYS A 150 10.48 -2.49 0.93
CA LYS A 150 10.18 -2.76 2.34
C LYS A 150 10.17 -1.46 3.12
N ASN A 151 9.16 -1.29 3.98
CA ASN A 151 8.96 -0.10 4.79
C ASN A 151 9.03 1.20 3.98
N LEU A 152 8.28 1.25 2.88
CA LEU A 152 8.14 2.49 2.11
C LEU A 152 7.51 3.57 2.97
N VAL A 153 8.23 4.67 3.21
CA VAL A 153 7.76 5.88 3.90
C VAL A 153 7.59 7.00 2.89
N PHE A 154 6.47 7.66 2.94
CA PHE A 154 6.16 8.80 2.07
C PHE A 154 5.25 9.79 2.78
N SER A 155 5.31 11.05 2.37
CA SER A 155 4.32 12.06 2.73
C SER A 155 3.38 12.32 1.56
N MET A 156 2.17 12.73 1.86
CA MET A 156 1.15 13.04 0.87
C MET A 156 0.27 14.19 1.39
N ASP A 157 -0.13 15.11 0.52
CA ASP A 157 -1.01 16.24 0.80
C ASP A 157 -2.50 15.86 0.90
N ALA A 158 -2.75 14.69 1.44
CA ALA A 158 -4.09 14.21 1.73
C ALA A 158 -4.10 13.28 2.95
N LYS A 159 -5.17 13.37 3.73
CA LYS A 159 -5.48 12.44 4.81
C LYS A 159 -6.28 11.26 4.26
N LEU A 160 -5.87 10.06 4.62
CA LEU A 160 -6.54 8.81 4.32
C LEU A 160 -7.21 8.27 5.58
N ASP A 161 -8.51 8.13 5.57
CA ASP A 161 -9.26 7.42 6.60
C ASP A 161 -9.70 6.04 6.05
N GLY A 162 -9.78 5.04 6.91
CA GLY A 162 -10.12 3.67 6.53
C GLY A 162 -8.93 2.82 6.05
N VAL A 163 -9.22 1.84 5.19
CA VAL A 163 -8.22 0.87 4.69
C VAL A 163 -7.86 1.17 3.25
N TRP A 164 -6.61 1.57 3.04
CA TRP A 164 -6.08 1.88 1.73
C TRP A 164 -4.94 0.93 1.36
N LEU A 165 -4.97 0.48 0.11
CA LEU A 165 -4.02 -0.45 -0.46
C LEU A 165 -3.41 0.15 -1.74
N ALA A 166 -2.09 0.08 -1.87
CA ALA A 166 -1.40 0.57 -3.06
C ALA A 166 -0.40 -0.46 -3.62
N GLY A 167 0.01 -0.24 -4.86
CA GLY A 167 0.90 -1.15 -5.58
C GLY A 167 0.17 -2.37 -6.11
N GLN A 168 0.94 -3.40 -6.43
CA GLN A 168 0.42 -4.65 -6.99
C GLN A 168 0.17 -5.71 -5.89
N MET A 169 -0.59 -6.77 -6.22
CA MET A 169 -0.97 -7.86 -5.30
C MET A 169 -1.74 -7.42 -4.04
N ARG A 170 -2.54 -6.37 -4.15
CA ARG A 170 -3.41 -5.87 -3.07
C ARG A 170 -4.36 -6.95 -2.55
N SER A 171 -4.90 -7.80 -3.43
CA SER A 171 -5.74 -8.95 -3.06
C SER A 171 -5.06 -9.98 -2.16
N LYS A 172 -3.73 -9.95 -2.07
CA LYS A 172 -2.94 -10.78 -1.14
C LYS A 172 -2.52 -10.03 0.13
N GLY A 173 -3.11 -8.87 0.40
CA GLY A 173 -2.84 -8.05 1.58
C GLY A 173 -1.55 -7.24 1.53
N MET A 174 -0.87 -7.21 0.37
CA MET A 174 0.28 -6.33 0.18
C MET A 174 -0.15 -4.89 -0.06
N GLY A 175 0.73 -3.95 0.20
CA GLY A 175 0.51 -2.54 -0.10
C GLY A 175 -0.39 -1.80 0.89
N ARG A 176 -0.65 -2.34 2.08
CA ARG A 176 -1.46 -1.65 3.09
C ARG A 176 -0.76 -0.37 3.53
N ILE A 177 -1.43 0.76 3.32
CA ILE A 177 -0.99 2.07 3.77
C ILE A 177 -1.42 2.25 5.24
N LYS A 178 -0.51 2.75 6.06
CA LYS A 178 -0.72 3.04 7.47
C LYS A 178 -0.25 4.46 7.76
N LEU A 179 -0.98 5.17 8.59
CA LEU A 179 -0.50 6.43 9.15
C LEU A 179 0.82 6.17 9.89
N LEU A 180 1.81 7.02 9.69
CA LEU A 180 3.08 6.98 10.41
C LEU A 180 3.04 8.03 11.53
N PHE A 181 3.14 7.57 12.76
CA PHE A 181 3.13 8.44 13.93
C PHE A 181 4.54 8.97 14.24
N THR A 182 4.63 10.13 14.88
CA THR A 182 5.89 10.79 15.21
C THR A 182 6.87 9.87 15.97
N HIS A 183 6.38 9.06 16.91
CA HIS A 183 7.21 8.12 17.68
C HIS A 183 7.77 6.94 16.85
N GLU A 184 7.26 6.73 15.63
CA GLU A 184 7.76 5.70 14.72
C GLU A 184 8.85 6.23 13.77
N LEU A 185 9.05 7.55 13.71
CA LEU A 185 10.01 8.18 12.78
C LEU A 185 11.43 7.70 12.99
N GLU A 186 11.88 7.56 14.23
CA GLU A 186 13.22 7.03 14.55
C GLU A 186 13.48 5.67 13.90
N ARG A 187 12.45 4.85 13.87
CA ARG A 187 12.55 3.49 13.35
C ARG A 187 12.50 3.43 11.82
N TYR A 188 11.70 4.26 11.18
CA TYR A 188 11.37 4.11 9.76
C TYR A 188 11.89 5.23 8.88
N ALA A 189 12.15 6.40 9.42
CA ALA A 189 12.65 7.56 8.70
C ALA A 189 13.59 8.43 9.59
N PRO A 190 14.70 7.86 10.10
CA PRO A 190 15.60 8.58 11.02
C PRO A 190 16.19 9.85 10.43
N SER A 191 16.29 9.93 9.11
CA SER A 191 16.80 11.11 8.40
C SER A 191 15.92 12.37 8.53
N LEU A 192 14.67 12.23 8.99
CA LEU A 192 13.75 13.35 9.19
C LEU A 192 13.85 13.99 10.58
N ILE A 193 14.43 13.30 11.56
CA ILE A 193 14.48 13.79 12.95
C ILE A 193 15.21 15.14 13.08
N PRO A 194 16.37 15.38 12.43
CA PRO A 194 17.06 16.66 12.52
C PRO A 194 16.27 17.84 11.92
N ALA A 195 15.29 17.57 11.06
CA ALA A 195 14.49 18.59 10.41
C ALA A 195 13.24 19.01 11.22
N LEU A 196 12.93 18.28 12.29
CA LEU A 196 11.76 18.50 13.16
C LEU A 196 12.13 19.06 14.55
N ALA A 197 13.42 19.14 14.85
CA ALA A 197 13.97 19.75 16.06
C ALA A 197 14.31 21.23 15.84
#